data_ff28299411ad09b24683ca9eabc20891
#
_entry.id   ff28299411ad09b24683ca9eabc20891
#
_cell.length_a   1.000
_cell.length_b   1.000
_cell.length_c   1.000
_cell.angle_alpha   90.00
_cell.angle_beta   90.00
_cell.angle_gamma   90.00
#
_symmetry.space_group_name_H-M   'P 1'
#
loop_
_entity.id
_entity.type
_entity.pdbx_description
1 polymer ?
#
loop_
_entity_poly.entity_id
_entity_poly.type
_entity_poly.pdbx_seq_one_letter_code
_entity_poly.pdbx_strand_id
1 'polypeptide(L)'
;MKKYIAIALLAGAFFTSCGEYNRVLKSTDYEYKYEAAKSYFGKGQYNKASTILEELITILKGTEDAQESLYMLAMSYYNQGDYITASHYFTSYYNTYPNGTYTELARFHSGKALFLDTPEPRLDQSSTFSAISELQMFMEYFPESKRKTEAQLMIFGLQDKLVMKDYLTAKLYYDLGT
;
A
#
# COMPACT_ATOMS: atom_id res chain seq x y z
N MET A 1 -31.43 -2.06 -35.16
CA MET A 1 -31.34 -0.66 -34.67
C MET A 1 -31.16 -0.57 -33.16
N LYS A 2 -31.98 -1.18 -32.30
CA LYS A 2 -31.86 -1.11 -30.83
C LYS A 2 -30.50 -1.58 -30.27
N LYS A 3 -29.83 -2.58 -30.87
CA LYS A 3 -28.50 -3.07 -30.44
C LYS A 3 -27.38 -2.07 -30.69
N TYR A 4 -27.43 -1.30 -31.76
CA TYR A 4 -26.41 -0.28 -32.10
C TYR A 4 -26.57 0.98 -31.24
N ILE A 5 -27.78 1.30 -30.82
CA ILE A 5 -28.04 2.42 -29.87
C ILE A 5 -27.49 2.09 -28.49
N ALA A 6 -27.63 0.85 -28.03
CA ALA A 6 -27.07 0.40 -26.74
C ALA A 6 -25.52 0.42 -26.76
N ILE A 7 -24.90 0.02 -27.84
CA ILE A 7 -23.43 0.07 -28.01
C ILE A 7 -22.92 1.51 -28.08
N ALA A 8 -23.62 2.40 -28.75
CA ALA A 8 -23.27 3.82 -28.84
C ALA A 8 -23.40 4.54 -27.47
N LEU A 9 -24.42 4.17 -26.66
CA LEU A 9 -24.58 4.70 -25.30
C LEU A 9 -23.49 4.19 -24.34
N LEU A 10 -23.04 2.93 -24.47
CA LEU A 10 -21.91 2.41 -23.69
C LEU A 10 -20.60 3.10 -24.08
N ALA A 11 -20.34 3.32 -25.37
CA ALA A 11 -19.13 3.99 -25.84
C ALA A 11 -19.06 5.46 -25.37
N GLY A 12 -20.21 6.17 -25.30
CA GLY A 12 -20.27 7.57 -24.82
C GLY A 12 -19.89 7.73 -23.34
N ALA A 13 -20.13 6.72 -22.51
CA ALA A 13 -19.81 6.77 -21.07
C ALA A 13 -18.31 6.72 -20.77
N PHE A 14 -17.50 6.17 -21.67
CA PHE A 14 -16.04 6.08 -21.49
C PHE A 14 -15.29 7.38 -21.80
N PHE A 15 -15.82 8.24 -22.65
CA PHE A 15 -15.14 9.49 -23.04
C PHE A 15 -15.27 10.63 -22.01
N THR A 16 -16.29 10.62 -21.16
CA THR A 16 -16.50 11.69 -20.14
C THR A 16 -15.54 11.60 -18.95
N SER A 17 -15.10 10.40 -18.57
CA SER A 17 -14.22 10.17 -17.40
C SER A 17 -12.80 10.74 -17.57
N CYS A 18 -12.27 10.77 -18.79
CA CYS A 18 -10.91 11.24 -19.04
C CYS A 18 -10.80 12.77 -18.98
N GLY A 19 -11.86 13.49 -19.38
CA GLY A 19 -11.92 14.95 -19.35
C GLY A 19 -11.99 15.51 -17.92
N GLU A 20 -12.74 14.83 -17.04
CA GLU A 20 -12.88 15.24 -15.64
C GLU A 20 -11.57 15.10 -14.88
N TYR A 21 -10.87 13.97 -15.01
CA TYR A 21 -9.58 13.73 -14.36
C TYR A 21 -8.53 14.76 -14.76
N ASN A 22 -8.41 15.06 -16.06
CA ASN A 22 -7.50 16.10 -16.55
C ASN A 22 -7.83 17.49 -16.00
N ARG A 23 -9.10 17.79 -15.77
CA ARG A 23 -9.53 19.05 -15.14
C ARG A 23 -9.09 19.10 -13.67
N VAL A 24 -9.22 17.99 -12.93
CA VAL A 24 -8.72 17.87 -11.54
C VAL A 24 -7.22 18.12 -11.50
N LEU A 25 -6.43 17.43 -12.35
CA LEU A 25 -4.98 17.58 -12.35
C LEU A 25 -4.51 19.02 -12.61
N LYS A 26 -5.21 19.74 -13.49
CA LYS A 26 -4.88 21.14 -13.85
C LYS A 26 -5.44 22.17 -12.89
N SER A 27 -6.29 21.79 -11.95
CA SER A 27 -6.87 22.69 -10.98
C SER A 27 -5.81 23.23 -10.02
N THR A 28 -5.97 24.48 -9.61
CA THR A 28 -5.23 25.10 -8.51
C THR A 28 -6.04 25.15 -7.21
N ASP A 29 -7.27 24.63 -7.25
CA ASP A 29 -8.14 24.47 -6.09
C ASP A 29 -7.79 23.15 -5.39
N TYR A 30 -7.09 23.23 -4.27
CA TYR A 30 -6.60 22.07 -3.53
C TYR A 30 -7.71 21.34 -2.77
N GLU A 31 -8.75 22.05 -2.33
CA GLU A 31 -9.93 21.43 -1.74
C GLU A 31 -10.66 20.56 -2.77
N TYR A 32 -10.86 21.08 -3.97
CA TYR A 32 -11.43 20.31 -5.07
C TYR A 32 -10.58 19.09 -5.44
N LYS A 33 -9.24 19.23 -5.45
CA LYS A 33 -8.33 18.09 -5.68
C LYS A 33 -8.45 17.04 -4.58
N TYR A 34 -8.54 17.47 -3.33
CA TYR A 34 -8.65 16.57 -2.18
C TYR A 34 -9.93 15.74 -2.24
N GLU A 35 -11.09 16.39 -2.44
CA GLU A 35 -12.36 15.69 -2.59
C GLU A 35 -12.39 14.76 -3.81
N ALA A 36 -11.76 15.15 -4.92
CA ALA A 36 -11.61 14.29 -6.08
C ALA A 36 -10.74 13.06 -5.77
N ALA A 37 -9.62 13.23 -5.05
CA ALA A 37 -8.75 12.13 -4.64
C ALA A 37 -9.50 11.13 -3.76
N LYS A 38 -10.28 11.61 -2.76
CA LYS A 38 -11.16 10.77 -1.91
C LYS A 38 -12.18 10.01 -2.76
N SER A 39 -12.80 10.68 -3.71
CA SER A 39 -13.76 10.05 -4.62
C SER A 39 -13.13 8.96 -5.48
N TYR A 40 -11.93 9.21 -6.06
CA TYR A 40 -11.21 8.20 -6.84
C TYR A 40 -10.75 7.03 -5.97
N PHE A 41 -10.27 7.29 -4.77
CA PHE A 41 -9.90 6.27 -3.79
C PHE A 41 -11.10 5.39 -3.42
N GLY A 42 -12.23 5.98 -3.07
CA GLY A 42 -13.47 5.26 -2.72
C GLY A 42 -14.04 4.43 -3.88
N LYS A 43 -13.75 4.80 -5.14
CA LYS A 43 -14.12 4.05 -6.35
C LYS A 43 -13.11 2.97 -6.74
N GLY A 44 -12.03 2.77 -5.96
CA GLY A 44 -10.96 1.84 -6.29
C GLY A 44 -10.06 2.28 -7.44
N GLN A 45 -10.13 3.56 -7.86
CA GLN A 45 -9.29 4.12 -8.93
C GLN A 45 -7.96 4.62 -8.36
N TYR A 46 -7.22 3.70 -7.74
CA TYR A 46 -6.05 3.99 -6.93
C TYR A 46 -4.93 4.71 -7.68
N ASN A 47 -4.71 4.42 -8.97
CA ASN A 47 -3.74 5.14 -9.80
C ASN A 47 -4.07 6.62 -9.94
N LYS A 48 -5.36 6.98 -10.08
CA LYS A 48 -5.78 8.38 -10.17
C LYS A 48 -5.69 9.07 -8.82
N ALA A 49 -6.07 8.34 -7.75
CA ALA A 49 -5.99 8.87 -6.39
C ALA A 49 -4.54 9.14 -6.01
N SER A 50 -3.61 8.17 -6.21
CA SER A 50 -2.19 8.33 -5.84
C SER A 50 -1.55 9.52 -6.55
N THR A 51 -1.78 9.69 -7.86
CA THR A 51 -1.23 10.82 -8.62
C THR A 51 -1.66 12.19 -8.06
N ILE A 52 -2.91 12.33 -7.63
CA ILE A 52 -3.39 13.59 -7.03
C ILE A 52 -2.83 13.74 -5.61
N LEU A 53 -2.81 12.65 -4.82
CA LEU A 53 -2.36 12.66 -3.43
C LEU A 53 -0.87 12.96 -3.31
N GLU A 54 -0.02 12.54 -4.25
CA GLU A 54 1.41 12.88 -4.28
C GLU A 54 1.67 14.40 -4.30
N GLU A 55 0.86 15.14 -5.04
CA GLU A 55 0.92 16.60 -5.02
C GLU A 55 0.38 17.14 -3.68
N LEU A 56 -0.74 16.62 -3.21
CA LEU A 56 -1.45 17.13 -2.04
C LEU A 56 -0.67 16.95 -0.73
N ILE A 57 0.03 15.84 -0.52
CA ILE A 57 0.80 15.60 0.72
C ILE A 57 1.89 16.66 0.96
N THR A 58 2.38 17.28 -0.11
CA THR A 58 3.35 18.37 -0.02
C THR A 58 2.71 19.70 0.34
N ILE A 59 1.53 19.96 -0.23
CA ILE A 59 0.82 21.23 -0.13
C ILE A 59 0.03 21.32 1.18
N LEU A 60 -0.63 20.23 1.58
CA LEU A 60 -1.48 20.17 2.78
C LEU A 60 -0.69 20.01 4.08
N LYS A 61 0.65 20.01 4.02
CA LYS A 61 1.51 19.80 5.20
C LYS A 61 1.14 20.77 6.33
N GLY A 62 0.78 20.21 7.49
CA GLY A 62 0.36 20.98 8.67
C GLY A 62 -1.16 21.17 8.79
N THR A 63 -1.95 20.70 7.85
CA THR A 63 -3.41 20.70 7.94
C THR A 63 -3.95 19.36 8.47
N GLU A 64 -5.23 19.33 8.87
CA GLU A 64 -5.89 18.07 9.28
C GLU A 64 -5.97 17.06 8.13
N ASP A 65 -6.17 17.54 6.91
CA ASP A 65 -6.29 16.71 5.70
C ASP A 65 -4.97 16.06 5.29
N ALA A 66 -3.83 16.58 5.77
CA ALA A 66 -2.51 16.02 5.48
C ALA A 66 -2.36 14.57 5.97
N GLN A 67 -2.92 14.25 7.14
CA GLN A 67 -2.85 12.90 7.70
C GLN A 67 -3.65 11.91 6.83
N GLU A 68 -4.89 12.27 6.52
CA GLU A 68 -5.76 11.42 5.70
C GLU A 68 -5.17 11.23 4.29
N SER A 69 -4.67 12.32 3.69
CA SER A 69 -4.03 12.28 2.36
C SER A 69 -2.84 11.34 2.32
N LEU A 70 -1.95 11.40 3.30
CA LEU A 70 -0.76 10.54 3.35
C LEU A 70 -1.13 9.07 3.57
N TYR A 71 -2.13 8.80 4.43
CA TYR A 71 -2.61 7.44 4.64
C TYR A 71 -3.32 6.87 3.39
N MET A 72 -4.18 7.67 2.73
CA MET A 72 -4.81 7.27 1.47
C MET A 72 -3.80 7.04 0.35
N LEU A 73 -2.73 7.82 0.30
CA LEU A 73 -1.64 7.61 -0.67
C LEU A 73 -0.97 6.26 -0.46
N ALA A 74 -0.57 5.96 0.78
CA ALA A 74 -0.01 4.67 1.14
C ALA A 74 -0.95 3.49 0.78
N MET A 75 -2.24 3.61 1.13
CA MET A 75 -3.26 2.63 0.81
C MET A 75 -3.51 2.51 -0.70
N SER A 76 -3.35 3.60 -1.46
CA SER A 76 -3.48 3.56 -2.92
C SER A 76 -2.39 2.69 -3.53
N TYR A 77 -1.13 2.86 -3.14
CA TYR A 77 -0.03 2.01 -3.59
C TYR A 77 -0.19 0.57 -3.14
N TYR A 78 -0.62 0.35 -1.89
CA TYR A 78 -0.90 -0.98 -1.37
C TYR A 78 -1.93 -1.73 -2.24
N ASN A 79 -3.02 -1.08 -2.62
CA ASN A 79 -4.07 -1.67 -3.45
C ASN A 79 -3.67 -1.79 -4.94
N GLN A 80 -2.64 -1.08 -5.37
CA GLN A 80 -2.03 -1.26 -6.70
C GLN A 80 -1.04 -2.44 -6.74
N GLY A 81 -0.68 -3.00 -5.58
CA GLY A 81 0.33 -4.05 -5.46
C GLY A 81 1.77 -3.53 -5.42
N ASP A 82 1.96 -2.22 -5.38
CA ASP A 82 3.28 -1.61 -5.16
C ASP A 82 3.56 -1.54 -3.65
N TYR A 83 3.94 -2.69 -3.10
CA TYR A 83 4.08 -2.86 -1.66
C TYR A 83 5.29 -2.14 -1.08
N ILE A 84 6.37 -2.01 -1.85
CA ILE A 84 7.56 -1.26 -1.43
C ILE A 84 7.23 0.22 -1.25
N THR A 85 6.62 0.84 -2.25
CA THR A 85 6.20 2.24 -2.18
C THR A 85 5.15 2.45 -1.10
N ALA A 86 4.20 1.51 -0.96
CA ALA A 86 3.20 1.56 0.10
C ALA A 86 3.84 1.55 1.51
N SER A 87 4.78 0.62 1.76
CA SER A 87 5.50 0.55 3.04
C SER A 87 6.27 1.84 3.34
N HIS A 88 6.90 2.44 2.33
CA HIS A 88 7.59 3.72 2.47
C HIS A 88 6.62 4.83 2.92
N TYR A 89 5.44 4.97 2.30
CA TYR A 89 4.48 5.99 2.69
C TYR A 89 3.80 5.69 4.04
N PHE A 90 3.56 4.42 4.39
CA PHE A 90 3.11 4.07 5.73
C PHE A 90 4.15 4.42 6.81
N THR A 91 5.43 4.16 6.53
CA THR A 91 6.55 4.54 7.42
C THR A 91 6.63 6.05 7.57
N SER A 92 6.51 6.79 6.47
CA SER A 92 6.43 8.25 6.49
C SER A 92 5.27 8.74 7.34
N TYR A 93 4.09 8.08 7.25
CA TYR A 93 2.92 8.44 8.04
C TYR A 93 3.19 8.35 9.54
N TYR A 94 3.59 7.18 10.05
CA TYR A 94 3.72 7.02 11.50
C TYR A 94 4.93 7.76 12.10
N ASN A 95 5.92 8.09 11.28
CA ASN A 95 7.04 8.95 11.70
C ASN A 95 6.62 10.42 11.78
N THR A 96 5.75 10.87 10.86
CA THR A 96 5.27 12.25 10.83
C THR A 96 4.17 12.48 11.86
N TYR A 97 3.31 11.49 12.05
CA TYR A 97 2.13 11.54 12.92
C TYR A 97 2.14 10.38 13.94
N PRO A 98 3.06 10.39 14.94
CA PRO A 98 3.21 9.26 15.88
C PRO A 98 1.97 9.00 16.74
N ASN A 99 1.11 10.01 16.94
CA ASN A 99 -0.16 9.94 17.64
C ASN A 99 -1.37 10.18 16.70
N GLY A 100 -1.17 10.00 15.40
CA GLY A 100 -2.21 10.22 14.39
C GLY A 100 -3.29 9.14 14.40
N THR A 101 -4.44 9.48 13.83
CA THR A 101 -5.63 8.59 13.77
C THR A 101 -5.33 7.24 13.14
N TYR A 102 -4.43 7.19 12.16
CA TYR A 102 -4.12 5.97 11.41
C TYR A 102 -2.76 5.34 11.78
N THR A 103 -2.12 5.78 12.87
CA THR A 103 -0.74 5.34 13.22
C THR A 103 -0.64 3.83 13.45
N GLU A 104 -1.59 3.25 14.20
CA GLU A 104 -1.66 1.79 14.38
C GLU A 104 -1.84 1.07 13.04
N LEU A 105 -2.77 1.56 12.22
CA LEU A 105 -3.05 0.99 10.90
C LEU A 105 -1.85 1.12 9.96
N ALA A 106 -1.19 2.27 9.95
CA ALA A 106 -0.03 2.52 9.11
C ALA A 106 1.14 1.59 9.47
N ARG A 107 1.44 1.41 10.77
CA ARG A 107 2.47 0.44 11.20
C ARG A 107 2.11 -0.98 10.81
N PHE A 108 0.87 -1.39 11.04
CA PHE A 108 0.42 -2.71 10.63
C PHE A 108 0.53 -2.93 9.11
N HIS A 109 0.04 -1.97 8.32
CA HIS A 109 0.07 -2.08 6.85
C HIS A 109 1.48 -1.94 6.27
N SER A 110 2.41 -1.22 6.92
CA SER A 110 3.82 -1.21 6.56
C SER A 110 4.40 -2.62 6.61
N GLY A 111 4.28 -3.29 7.76
CA GLY A 111 4.74 -4.67 7.92
C GLY A 111 4.04 -5.66 6.99
N LYS A 112 2.73 -5.50 6.78
CA LYS A 112 1.95 -6.35 5.87
C LYS A 112 2.34 -6.14 4.40
N ALA A 113 2.63 -4.93 3.98
CA ALA A 113 3.13 -4.64 2.65
C ALA A 113 4.48 -5.31 2.40
N LEU A 114 5.42 -5.17 3.33
CA LEU A 114 6.71 -5.86 3.25
C LEU A 114 6.54 -7.39 3.24
N PHE A 115 5.62 -7.95 4.02
CA PHE A 115 5.30 -9.38 3.99
C PHE A 115 4.87 -9.83 2.60
N LEU A 116 3.99 -9.06 1.93
CA LEU A 116 3.50 -9.37 0.59
C LEU A 116 4.58 -9.23 -0.49
N ASP A 117 5.59 -8.40 -0.25
CA ASP A 117 6.71 -8.17 -1.19
C ASP A 117 7.85 -9.18 -1.02
N THR A 118 7.80 -10.05 0.00
CA THR A 118 8.91 -10.99 0.23
C THR A 118 9.08 -12.00 -0.91
N PRO A 119 10.32 -12.24 -1.36
CA PRO A 119 10.60 -13.13 -2.48
C PRO A 119 10.43 -14.62 -2.12
N GLU A 120 10.55 -15.48 -3.14
CA GLU A 120 10.61 -16.92 -2.94
C GLU A 120 11.83 -17.33 -2.08
N PRO A 121 11.78 -18.50 -1.37
CA PRO A 121 12.82 -18.93 -0.44
C PRO A 121 14.24 -19.03 -1.06
N ARG A 122 14.33 -19.32 -2.35
CA ARG A 122 15.64 -19.49 -3.05
C ARG A 122 16.39 -18.19 -3.29
N LEU A 123 15.70 -17.07 -3.22
CA LEU A 123 16.26 -15.74 -3.49
C LEU A 123 16.88 -15.14 -2.22
N ASP A 124 17.42 -13.93 -2.33
CA ASP A 124 17.87 -13.16 -1.17
C ASP A 124 16.69 -12.85 -0.23
N GLN A 125 16.91 -13.04 1.08
CA GLN A 125 15.85 -12.90 2.08
C GLN A 125 15.99 -11.63 2.93
N SER A 126 16.76 -10.64 2.52
CA SER A 126 16.95 -9.39 3.27
C SER A 126 15.61 -8.68 3.51
N SER A 127 14.72 -8.66 2.51
CA SER A 127 13.37 -8.10 2.67
C SER A 127 12.48 -8.90 3.63
N THR A 128 12.70 -10.22 3.73
CA THR A 128 11.99 -11.08 4.70
C THR A 128 12.35 -10.70 6.14
N PHE A 129 13.63 -10.44 6.43
CA PHE A 129 14.04 -9.96 7.75
C PHE A 129 13.49 -8.58 8.05
N SER A 130 13.44 -7.69 7.06
CA SER A 130 12.82 -6.36 7.22
C SER A 130 11.33 -6.46 7.55
N ALA A 131 10.60 -7.36 6.88
CA ALA A 131 9.18 -7.60 7.14
C ALA A 131 8.95 -8.14 8.57
N ILE A 132 9.77 -9.11 9.02
CA ILE A 132 9.70 -9.63 10.39
C ILE A 132 9.92 -8.51 11.40
N SER A 133 10.98 -7.71 11.21
CA SER A 133 11.31 -6.59 12.11
C SER A 133 10.16 -5.58 12.21
N GLU A 134 9.57 -5.19 11.08
CA GLU A 134 8.48 -4.22 11.06
C GLU A 134 7.22 -4.75 11.76
N LEU A 135 6.86 -6.02 11.55
CA LEU A 135 5.74 -6.66 12.22
C LEU A 135 5.98 -6.84 13.73
N GLN A 136 7.22 -7.13 14.15
CA GLN A 136 7.59 -7.19 15.56
C GLN A 136 7.45 -5.82 16.22
N MET A 137 7.98 -4.76 15.61
CA MET A 137 7.82 -3.40 16.09
C MET A 137 6.35 -3.00 16.20
N PHE A 138 5.51 -3.37 15.21
CA PHE A 138 4.06 -3.15 15.34
C PHE A 138 3.49 -3.78 16.60
N MET A 139 3.83 -5.04 16.89
CA MET A 139 3.32 -5.77 18.07
C MET A 139 3.84 -5.19 19.39
N GLU A 140 5.05 -4.62 19.41
CA GLU A 140 5.62 -3.95 20.58
C GLU A 140 4.93 -2.60 20.86
N TYR A 141 4.69 -1.81 19.81
CA TYR A 141 4.01 -0.51 19.96
C TYR A 141 2.52 -0.63 20.27
N PHE A 142 1.87 -1.70 19.78
CA PHE A 142 0.42 -1.92 19.91
C PHE A 142 0.12 -3.32 20.46
N PRO A 143 0.52 -3.62 21.72
CA PRO A 143 0.37 -4.96 22.30
C PRO A 143 -1.10 -5.41 22.43
N GLU A 144 -2.04 -4.47 22.55
CA GLU A 144 -3.48 -4.71 22.67
C GLU A 144 -4.23 -4.63 21.31
N SER A 145 -3.51 -4.50 20.21
CA SER A 145 -4.13 -4.41 18.88
C SER A 145 -4.87 -5.71 18.51
N LYS A 146 -6.05 -5.56 17.97
CA LYS A 146 -6.82 -6.68 17.39
C LYS A 146 -6.11 -7.35 16.20
N ARG A 147 -5.10 -6.68 15.62
CA ARG A 147 -4.29 -7.17 14.49
C ARG A 147 -3.05 -7.94 14.92
N LYS A 148 -2.78 -8.01 16.23
CA LYS A 148 -1.60 -8.70 16.78
C LYS A 148 -1.51 -10.16 16.34
N THR A 149 -2.62 -10.88 16.39
CA THR A 149 -2.66 -12.29 15.97
C THR A 149 -2.34 -12.45 14.48
N GLU A 150 -2.87 -11.55 13.62
CA GLU A 150 -2.57 -11.55 12.19
C GLU A 150 -1.08 -11.26 11.94
N ALA A 151 -0.52 -10.27 12.62
CA ALA A 151 0.92 -9.96 12.54
C ALA A 151 1.79 -11.15 12.98
N GLN A 152 1.43 -11.82 14.07
CA GLN A 152 2.15 -13.00 14.55
C GLN A 152 2.12 -14.15 13.54
N LEU A 153 0.97 -14.40 12.90
CA LEU A 153 0.85 -15.43 11.87
C LEU A 153 1.70 -15.11 10.63
N MET A 154 1.77 -13.84 10.24
CA MET A 154 2.66 -13.41 9.15
C MET A 154 4.14 -13.65 9.52
N ILE A 155 4.56 -13.35 10.75
CA ILE A 155 5.92 -13.61 11.23
C ILE A 155 6.23 -15.11 11.16
N PHE A 156 5.34 -15.98 11.60
CA PHE A 156 5.54 -17.43 11.51
C PHE A 156 5.71 -17.89 10.05
N GLY A 157 4.86 -17.41 9.14
CA GLY A 157 5.00 -17.73 7.71
C GLY A 157 6.33 -17.25 7.10
N LEU A 158 6.87 -16.11 7.56
CA LEU A 158 8.19 -15.63 7.15
C LEU A 158 9.33 -16.48 7.73
N GLN A 159 9.21 -16.90 8.98
CA GLN A 159 10.18 -17.81 9.62
C GLN A 159 10.22 -19.17 8.91
N ASP A 160 9.06 -19.73 8.57
CA ASP A 160 8.96 -20.95 7.76
C ASP A 160 9.63 -20.79 6.39
N LYS A 161 9.49 -19.61 5.75
CA LYS A 161 10.19 -19.29 4.50
C LYS A 161 11.71 -19.31 4.65
N LEU A 162 12.25 -18.79 5.76
CA LEU A 162 13.69 -18.82 6.05
C LEU A 162 14.18 -20.26 6.28
N VAL A 163 13.44 -21.06 7.05
CA VAL A 163 13.74 -22.48 7.25
C VAL A 163 13.73 -23.24 5.91
N MET A 164 12.76 -22.93 5.04
CA MET A 164 12.71 -23.54 3.69
C MET A 164 13.93 -23.16 2.85
N LYS A 165 14.44 -21.92 2.95
CA LYS A 165 15.69 -21.51 2.29
C LYS A 165 16.86 -22.39 2.74
N ASP A 166 17.02 -22.57 4.04
CA ASP A 166 18.11 -23.36 4.60
C ASP A 166 18.02 -24.82 4.15
N TYR A 167 16.83 -25.40 4.19
CA TYR A 167 16.58 -26.75 3.67
C TYR A 167 16.94 -26.88 2.19
N LEU A 168 16.49 -25.93 1.34
CA LEU A 168 16.77 -25.97 -0.10
C LEU A 168 18.27 -25.81 -0.38
N THR A 169 18.97 -25.00 0.40
CA THR A 169 20.41 -24.81 0.32
C THR A 169 21.15 -26.10 0.70
N ALA A 170 20.81 -26.71 1.83
CA ALA A 170 21.40 -27.98 2.28
C ALA A 170 21.14 -29.11 1.27
N LYS A 171 19.91 -29.21 0.75
CA LYS A 171 19.56 -30.17 -0.29
C LYS A 171 20.39 -29.99 -1.56
N LEU A 172 20.60 -28.73 -2.01
CA LEU A 172 21.44 -28.49 -3.18
C LEU A 172 22.86 -29.00 -3.00
N TYR A 173 23.50 -28.76 -1.85
CA TYR A 173 24.83 -29.26 -1.55
C TYR A 173 24.86 -30.79 -1.47
N TYR A 174 23.86 -31.42 -0.87
CA TYR A 174 23.73 -32.88 -0.82
C TYR A 174 23.62 -33.47 -2.24
N ASP A 175 22.77 -32.89 -3.10
CA ASP A 175 22.58 -33.37 -4.48
C ASP A 175 23.84 -33.17 -5.35
N LEU A 176 24.67 -32.15 -5.04
CA LEU A 176 25.97 -31.94 -5.69
C LEU A 176 27.11 -32.83 -5.18
N GLY A 177 26.89 -33.59 -4.10
CA GLY A 177 27.88 -34.49 -3.54
C GLY A 177 29.04 -33.82 -2.78
N THR A 178 28.80 -32.63 -2.24
CA THR A 178 29.77 -31.81 -1.47
C THR A 178 29.49 -31.88 0.03
#